data_3add2de9282cbdc2572b27996151c66f
#
_entry.id   3add2de9282cbdc2572b27996151c66f
#
_cell.length_a   1.000
_cell.length_b   1.000
_cell.length_c   1.000
_cell.angle_alpha   90.00
_cell.angle_beta   90.00
_cell.angle_gamma   90.00
#
_symmetry.space_group_name_H-M   'P 1'
#
loop_
_entity.id
_entity.type
_entity.pdbx_description
1 polymer ?
#
loop_
_entity_poly.entity_id
_entity_poly.type
_entity_poly.pdbx_seq_one_letter_code
_entity_poly.pdbx_strand_id
1 'polypeptide(L)'
;WSSDVCSSDPGDVIILMGGRTGRDGIGGATGSSKVHTEESIEVCGAEVQKGNAPTERKLQRLFRRPEVSRLIKKCNDFGAGGVSVAIGELADGLQIDLDKVPKKYAGLDGTEIAISESQERMALVVDPKDVDKMLAYAAEENLEAVPVAVVTESPRLVLNWRGKTIVDLSRAFLDTNGAHQETTVTVEVPTREGNVFDKQEVKDVKEKWLSMLSSLNVCSQKGLVEMFDSTVGASSVFLPYGGVHQMTETQAMVAKLPMSKGKCDTVTMMSYGYDPYLSSWSPYHGATYAVLDSVAKIVANGGDFHKIRFTFQEYFKRMTEDPKRWGTPFSALLGAYSAQLGFGL
;
A
#
# COMPACT_ATOMS: atom_id res chain seq x y z
N TRP A 1 -16.50 3.51 14.82
CA TRP A 1 -16.64 2.71 13.59
C TRP A 1 -17.25 1.39 14.01
N SER A 2 -18.49 1.10 13.61
CA SER A 2 -19.03 -0.23 13.81
C SER A 2 -18.32 -1.14 12.80
N SER A 3 -17.89 -2.30 13.25
CA SER A 3 -17.27 -3.35 12.45
C SER A 3 -18.19 -3.86 11.32
N ASP A 4 -19.46 -3.50 11.34
CA ASP A 4 -20.49 -4.01 10.43
C ASP A 4 -20.48 -3.36 9.03
N VAL A 5 -19.80 -2.22 8.86
CA VAL A 5 -19.82 -1.47 7.58
C VAL A 5 -18.87 -2.04 6.53
N CYS A 6 -17.92 -2.90 6.93
CA CYS A 6 -16.91 -3.48 6.04
C CYS A 6 -16.78 -5.00 6.20
N SER A 7 -17.81 -5.70 6.67
CA SER A 7 -17.81 -7.17 6.73
C SER A 7 -18.13 -7.75 5.36
N SER A 8 -17.47 -8.86 5.05
CA SER A 8 -17.89 -9.73 3.94
C SER A 8 -18.74 -10.85 4.56
N ASP A 9 -19.99 -10.94 4.15
CA ASP A 9 -20.94 -11.90 4.70
C ASP A 9 -21.02 -13.16 3.83
N PRO A 10 -21.27 -14.34 4.40
CA PRO A 10 -21.51 -15.54 3.60
C PRO A 10 -22.63 -15.32 2.58
N GLY A 11 -22.36 -15.71 1.35
CA GLY A 11 -23.25 -15.46 0.20
C GLY A 11 -22.89 -14.20 -0.60
N ASP A 12 -22.09 -13.29 -0.08
CA ASP A 12 -21.60 -12.16 -0.89
C ASP A 12 -20.83 -12.63 -2.12
N VAL A 13 -20.96 -11.86 -3.18
CA VAL A 13 -20.36 -12.17 -4.47
C VAL A 13 -19.13 -11.29 -4.70
N ILE A 14 -18.07 -11.90 -5.21
CA ILE A 14 -16.87 -11.15 -5.59
C ILE A 14 -16.84 -10.98 -7.11
N ILE A 15 -16.83 -9.73 -7.53
CA ILE A 15 -16.75 -9.33 -8.93
C ILE A 15 -15.31 -8.91 -9.22
N LEU A 16 -14.69 -9.55 -10.23
CA LEU A 16 -13.47 -9.08 -10.85
C LEU A 16 -13.83 -8.08 -11.95
N MET A 17 -13.28 -6.87 -11.88
CA MET A 17 -13.61 -5.77 -12.79
C MET A 17 -12.34 -5.14 -13.36
N GLY A 18 -12.29 -4.93 -14.68
CA GLY A 18 -11.19 -4.25 -15.35
C GLY A 18 -10.39 -5.12 -16.31
N GLY A 19 -9.07 -5.09 -16.20
CA GLY A 19 -8.15 -5.77 -17.11
C GLY A 19 -8.24 -7.29 -17.08
N ARG A 20 -7.85 -7.93 -18.19
CA ARG A 20 -7.79 -9.39 -18.31
C ARG A 20 -6.47 -9.96 -17.84
N THR A 21 -6.47 -11.22 -17.42
CA THR A 21 -5.31 -11.96 -16.92
C THR A 21 -4.39 -12.43 -18.03
N GLY A 22 -3.10 -12.18 -17.91
CA GLY A 22 -2.02 -12.71 -18.73
C GLY A 22 -0.93 -13.34 -17.84
N ARG A 23 0.29 -13.46 -18.34
CA ARG A 23 1.46 -13.89 -17.56
C ARG A 23 2.17 -12.75 -16.82
N ASP A 24 1.52 -11.60 -16.73
CA ASP A 24 2.08 -10.42 -16.09
C ASP A 24 2.39 -10.69 -14.61
N GLY A 25 3.59 -10.34 -14.17
CA GLY A 25 3.96 -10.35 -12.75
C GLY A 25 3.89 -11.71 -12.03
N ILE A 26 3.97 -12.83 -12.74
CA ILE A 26 3.93 -14.18 -12.13
C ILE A 26 5.02 -14.36 -11.06
N GLY A 27 6.19 -13.73 -11.24
CA GLY A 27 7.24 -13.69 -10.23
C GLY A 27 6.87 -12.90 -8.97
N GLY A 28 5.87 -12.03 -9.04
CA GLY A 28 5.35 -11.22 -7.93
C GLY A 28 6.44 -10.44 -7.19
N ALA A 29 6.22 -10.19 -5.90
CA ALA A 29 7.19 -9.50 -5.03
C ALA A 29 8.54 -10.23 -4.95
N THR A 30 8.57 -11.56 -5.09
CA THR A 30 9.81 -12.33 -5.13
C THR A 30 10.62 -12.01 -6.38
N GLY A 31 9.98 -11.88 -7.52
CA GLY A 31 10.62 -11.48 -8.78
C GLY A 31 11.20 -10.06 -8.71
N SER A 32 10.44 -9.10 -8.20
CA SER A 32 10.87 -7.70 -8.05
C SER A 32 11.97 -7.51 -7.00
N SER A 33 12.14 -8.46 -6.09
CA SER A 33 13.18 -8.43 -5.04
C SER A 33 14.51 -9.06 -5.47
N LYS A 34 14.61 -9.61 -6.67
CA LYS A 34 15.87 -10.16 -7.22
C LYS A 34 16.71 -9.08 -7.88
N VAL A 35 18.03 -9.31 -7.89
CA VAL A 35 18.94 -8.49 -8.70
C VAL A 35 18.63 -8.74 -10.17
N HIS A 36 18.31 -7.68 -10.91
CA HIS A 36 18.05 -7.75 -12.34
C HIS A 36 19.36 -7.63 -13.12
N THR A 37 19.53 -8.50 -14.11
CA THR A 37 20.65 -8.51 -15.06
C THR A 37 20.11 -8.31 -16.48
N GLU A 38 20.98 -8.09 -17.45
CA GLU A 38 20.55 -7.99 -18.86
C GLU A 38 19.80 -9.24 -19.33
N GLU A 39 20.17 -10.42 -18.86
CA GLU A 39 19.47 -11.68 -19.13
C GLU A 39 18.04 -11.70 -18.57
N SER A 40 17.75 -10.93 -17.54
CA SER A 40 16.39 -10.87 -16.94
C SER A 40 15.36 -10.34 -17.95
N ILE A 41 15.74 -9.49 -18.88
CA ILE A 41 14.85 -8.96 -19.93
C ILE A 41 14.43 -10.08 -20.89
N GLU A 42 15.37 -10.94 -21.25
CA GLU A 42 15.09 -12.06 -22.18
C GLU A 42 14.26 -13.16 -21.53
N VAL A 43 14.56 -13.50 -20.28
CA VAL A 43 13.92 -14.61 -19.54
C VAL A 43 12.55 -14.21 -19.00
N CYS A 44 12.40 -12.99 -18.48
CA CYS A 44 11.19 -12.51 -17.79
C CYS A 44 10.39 -11.47 -18.59
N GLY A 45 10.73 -11.23 -19.86
CA GLY A 45 10.08 -10.19 -20.67
C GLY A 45 8.55 -10.34 -20.82
N ALA A 46 8.03 -11.58 -20.75
CA ALA A 46 6.60 -11.84 -20.77
C ALA A 46 5.90 -11.54 -19.42
N GLU A 47 6.68 -11.47 -18.34
CA GLU A 47 6.19 -11.21 -16.98
C GLU A 47 6.16 -9.72 -16.64
N VAL A 48 6.71 -8.86 -17.50
CA VAL A 48 6.69 -7.42 -17.29
C VAL A 48 5.25 -6.92 -17.30
N GLN A 49 4.85 -6.27 -16.22
CA GLN A 49 3.55 -5.61 -16.14
C GLN A 49 3.46 -4.47 -17.14
N LYS A 50 2.34 -4.40 -17.84
CA LYS A 50 2.06 -3.36 -18.83
C LYS A 50 0.82 -2.60 -18.41
N GLY A 51 1.01 -1.33 -18.05
CA GLY A 51 -0.09 -0.45 -17.68
C GLY A 51 -1.11 -0.23 -18.81
N ASN A 52 -2.36 -0.02 -18.43
CA ASN A 52 -3.47 0.32 -19.33
C ASN A 52 -4.21 1.55 -18.78
N ALA A 53 -3.65 2.74 -19.01
CA ALA A 53 -4.20 3.98 -18.51
C ALA A 53 -5.68 4.23 -18.88
N PRO A 54 -6.19 3.85 -20.08
CA PRO A 54 -7.62 3.94 -20.37
C PRO A 54 -8.49 3.08 -19.45
N THR A 55 -8.08 1.86 -19.12
CA THR A 55 -8.83 0.99 -18.19
C THR A 55 -8.81 1.56 -16.79
N GLU A 56 -7.65 2.00 -16.31
CA GLU A 56 -7.49 2.68 -15.02
C GLU A 56 -8.41 3.90 -14.91
N ARG A 57 -8.45 4.74 -15.94
CA ARG A 57 -9.33 5.93 -15.98
C ARG A 57 -10.81 5.57 -15.89
N LYS A 58 -11.24 4.48 -16.51
CA LYS A 58 -12.63 4.00 -16.42
C LYS A 58 -12.97 3.55 -14.99
N LEU A 59 -12.08 2.77 -14.35
CA LEU A 59 -12.25 2.36 -12.96
C LEU A 59 -12.36 3.58 -12.03
N GLN A 60 -11.47 4.56 -12.17
CA GLN A 60 -11.51 5.79 -11.37
C GLN A 60 -12.81 6.58 -11.56
N ARG A 61 -13.33 6.65 -12.79
CA ARG A 61 -14.61 7.32 -13.07
C ARG A 61 -15.77 6.59 -12.41
N LEU A 62 -15.79 5.27 -12.52
CA LEU A 62 -16.83 4.43 -11.93
C LEU A 62 -16.86 4.57 -10.41
N PHE A 63 -15.71 4.47 -9.75
CA PHE A 63 -15.62 4.51 -8.29
C PHE A 63 -15.91 5.91 -7.70
N ARG A 64 -15.83 6.96 -8.49
CA ARG A 64 -16.25 8.31 -8.08
C ARG A 64 -17.76 8.49 -8.00
N ARG A 65 -18.53 7.56 -8.55
CA ARG A 65 -20.00 7.60 -8.53
C ARG A 65 -20.50 7.09 -7.18
N PRO A 66 -21.19 7.92 -6.36
CA PRO A 66 -21.67 7.51 -5.04
C PRO A 66 -22.63 6.32 -5.07
N GLU A 67 -23.43 6.23 -6.15
CA GLU A 67 -24.35 5.11 -6.38
C GLU A 67 -23.65 3.78 -6.65
N VAL A 68 -22.37 3.82 -7.04
CA VAL A 68 -21.53 2.64 -7.27
C VAL A 68 -20.74 2.32 -5.99
N SER A 69 -19.99 3.29 -5.47
CA SER A 69 -19.10 3.07 -4.33
C SER A 69 -19.83 2.60 -3.07
N ARG A 70 -21.11 2.97 -2.90
CA ARG A 70 -21.94 2.53 -1.76
C ARG A 70 -22.41 1.07 -1.86
N LEU A 71 -22.31 0.44 -3.03
CA LEU A 71 -22.61 -0.98 -3.21
C LEU A 71 -21.42 -1.87 -2.83
N ILE A 72 -20.23 -1.30 -2.73
CA ILE A 72 -18.98 -2.02 -2.47
C ILE A 72 -18.82 -2.17 -0.95
N LYS A 73 -18.84 -3.39 -0.46
CA LYS A 73 -18.57 -3.71 0.96
C LYS A 73 -17.06 -3.68 1.24
N LYS A 74 -16.27 -4.33 0.39
CA LYS A 74 -14.80 -4.34 0.39
C LYS A 74 -14.29 -4.32 -1.03
N CYS A 75 -13.06 -3.84 -1.23
CA CYS A 75 -12.38 -3.98 -2.50
C CYS A 75 -10.87 -4.15 -2.27
N ASN A 76 -10.22 -4.78 -3.24
CA ASN A 76 -8.77 -4.91 -3.29
C ASN A 76 -8.28 -4.79 -4.72
N ASP A 77 -7.06 -4.27 -4.91
CA ASP A 77 -6.41 -4.24 -6.20
C ASP A 77 -5.69 -5.57 -6.49
N PHE A 78 -5.25 -5.74 -7.74
CA PHE A 78 -4.48 -6.91 -8.13
C PHE A 78 -3.00 -6.57 -8.16
N GLY A 79 -2.34 -6.78 -7.03
CA GLY A 79 -0.89 -6.76 -6.87
C GLY A 79 -0.29 -8.16 -6.88
N ALA A 80 0.85 -8.32 -6.19
CA ALA A 80 1.57 -9.58 -6.08
C ALA A 80 0.67 -10.70 -5.55
N GLY A 81 0.73 -11.86 -6.20
CA GLY A 81 -0.11 -13.02 -5.90
C GLY A 81 -1.46 -13.05 -6.62
N GLY A 82 -1.77 -12.04 -7.42
CA GLY A 82 -2.91 -12.02 -8.34
C GLY A 82 -4.25 -12.32 -7.69
N VAL A 83 -5.04 -13.18 -8.34
CA VAL A 83 -6.38 -13.62 -7.87
C VAL A 83 -6.32 -14.23 -6.47
N SER A 84 -5.28 -15.03 -6.18
CA SER A 84 -5.13 -15.72 -4.89
C SER A 84 -5.04 -14.75 -3.71
N VAL A 85 -4.36 -13.62 -3.88
CA VAL A 85 -4.19 -12.60 -2.85
C VAL A 85 -5.29 -11.56 -2.92
N ALA A 86 -5.50 -10.93 -4.08
CA ALA A 86 -6.49 -9.85 -4.22
C ALA A 86 -7.90 -10.26 -3.79
N ILE A 87 -8.32 -11.48 -4.11
CA ILE A 87 -9.59 -12.03 -3.66
C ILE A 87 -9.43 -12.71 -2.30
N GLY A 88 -8.33 -13.44 -2.08
CA GLY A 88 -8.09 -14.21 -0.86
C GLY A 88 -8.06 -13.40 0.43
N GLU A 89 -7.79 -12.11 0.38
CA GLU A 89 -7.79 -11.18 1.52
C GLU A 89 -9.16 -10.57 1.82
N LEU A 90 -10.16 -10.76 0.97
CA LEU A 90 -11.45 -10.11 1.12
C LEU A 90 -12.36 -10.76 2.16
N ALA A 91 -12.21 -12.05 2.42
CA ALA A 91 -12.97 -12.79 3.43
C ALA A 91 -12.22 -14.03 3.93
N ASP A 92 -12.61 -14.54 5.09
CA ASP A 92 -12.00 -15.74 5.68
C ASP A 92 -12.36 -17.02 4.91
N GLY A 93 -13.59 -17.13 4.45
CA GLY A 93 -14.08 -18.23 3.63
C GLY A 93 -14.38 -17.78 2.21
N LEU A 94 -13.80 -18.44 1.23
CA LEU A 94 -13.90 -18.07 -0.18
C LEU A 94 -13.90 -19.29 -1.09
N GLN A 95 -14.81 -19.29 -2.07
CA GLN A 95 -14.80 -20.23 -3.18
C GLN A 95 -14.64 -19.46 -4.49
N ILE A 96 -13.49 -19.63 -5.14
CA ILE A 96 -13.08 -18.93 -6.36
C ILE A 96 -13.18 -19.88 -7.56
N ASP A 97 -13.80 -19.44 -8.64
CA ASP A 97 -13.91 -20.13 -9.91
C ASP A 97 -12.96 -19.48 -10.94
N LEU A 98 -11.78 -20.10 -11.11
CA LEU A 98 -10.75 -19.61 -12.03
C LEU A 98 -11.17 -19.71 -13.52
N ASP A 99 -12.15 -20.56 -13.85
CA ASP A 99 -12.63 -20.67 -15.22
C ASP A 99 -13.36 -19.41 -15.67
N LYS A 100 -13.96 -18.67 -14.71
CA LYS A 100 -14.64 -17.38 -14.94
C LYS A 100 -13.71 -16.19 -15.06
N VAL A 101 -12.45 -16.32 -14.65
CA VAL A 101 -11.49 -15.22 -14.71
C VAL A 101 -11.20 -14.86 -16.18
N PRO A 102 -11.44 -13.61 -16.60
CA PRO A 102 -11.16 -13.17 -17.96
C PRO A 102 -9.67 -13.26 -18.31
N LYS A 103 -9.36 -13.79 -19.48
CA LYS A 103 -7.99 -14.04 -19.96
C LYS A 103 -7.67 -13.21 -21.19
N LYS A 104 -6.44 -12.69 -21.29
CA LYS A 104 -5.92 -11.98 -22.47
C LYS A 104 -5.79 -12.92 -23.67
N TYR A 105 -5.44 -14.19 -23.41
CA TYR A 105 -5.21 -15.23 -24.42
C TYR A 105 -5.43 -16.63 -23.82
N ALA A 106 -5.52 -17.62 -24.67
CA ALA A 106 -5.62 -19.03 -24.30
C ALA A 106 -4.25 -19.58 -23.85
N GLY A 107 -4.28 -20.71 -23.16
CA GLY A 107 -3.06 -21.45 -22.78
C GLY A 107 -2.51 -21.14 -21.39
N LEU A 108 -3.21 -20.30 -20.60
CA LEU A 108 -2.93 -20.13 -19.18
C LEU A 108 -3.42 -21.34 -18.41
N ASP A 109 -2.60 -21.85 -17.49
CA ASP A 109 -3.00 -22.88 -16.54
C ASP A 109 -3.63 -22.28 -15.27
N GLY A 110 -4.09 -23.16 -14.36
CA GLY A 110 -4.74 -22.72 -13.13
C GLY A 110 -3.81 -21.95 -12.20
N THR A 111 -2.54 -22.29 -12.15
CA THR A 111 -1.53 -21.59 -11.34
C THR A 111 -1.27 -20.21 -11.89
N GLU A 112 -1.03 -20.09 -13.20
CA GLU A 112 -0.80 -18.81 -13.87
C GLU A 112 -1.99 -17.85 -13.68
N ILE A 113 -3.23 -18.37 -13.79
CA ILE A 113 -4.44 -17.56 -13.56
C ILE A 113 -4.54 -17.11 -12.10
N ALA A 114 -4.19 -18.00 -11.16
CA ALA A 114 -4.31 -17.73 -9.73
C ALA A 114 -3.32 -16.68 -9.21
N ILE A 115 -2.08 -16.66 -9.74
CA ILE A 115 -1.00 -15.82 -9.20
C ILE A 115 -0.61 -14.64 -10.08
N SER A 116 -1.17 -14.53 -11.29
CA SER A 116 -0.86 -13.43 -12.20
C SER A 116 -1.30 -12.08 -11.66
N GLU A 117 -0.40 -11.13 -11.71
CA GLU A 117 -0.54 -9.77 -11.20
C GLU A 117 -0.94 -8.76 -12.30
N SER A 118 -1.71 -9.21 -13.32
CA SER A 118 -2.22 -8.29 -14.35
C SER A 118 -3.00 -7.15 -13.71
N GLN A 119 -2.55 -5.91 -13.97
CA GLN A 119 -3.03 -4.69 -13.28
C GLN A 119 -4.25 -4.04 -13.95
N GLU A 120 -4.64 -2.88 -13.44
CA GLU A 120 -5.86 -2.13 -13.78
C GLU A 120 -7.11 -2.97 -13.67
N ARG A 121 -7.20 -3.72 -12.58
CA ARG A 121 -8.39 -4.49 -12.20
C ARG A 121 -8.59 -4.47 -10.70
N MET A 122 -9.84 -4.63 -10.30
CA MET A 122 -10.27 -4.60 -8.89
C MET A 122 -11.11 -5.82 -8.58
N ALA A 123 -10.98 -6.34 -7.38
CA ALA A 123 -11.89 -7.32 -6.79
C ALA A 123 -12.85 -6.59 -5.85
N LEU A 124 -14.15 -6.74 -6.08
CA LEU A 124 -15.21 -6.04 -5.35
C LEU A 124 -16.11 -7.05 -4.65
N VAL A 125 -16.32 -6.86 -3.34
CA VAL A 125 -17.34 -7.61 -2.59
C VAL A 125 -18.65 -6.83 -2.64
N VAL A 126 -19.70 -7.46 -3.13
CA VAL A 126 -21.04 -6.87 -3.24
C VAL A 126 -22.12 -7.85 -2.73
N ASP A 127 -23.21 -7.29 -2.22
CA ASP A 127 -24.40 -8.07 -1.86
C ASP A 127 -24.97 -8.77 -3.12
N PRO A 128 -25.41 -10.04 -3.06
CA PRO A 128 -25.99 -10.75 -4.20
C PRO A 128 -27.08 -10.00 -4.94
N LYS A 129 -27.92 -9.25 -4.22
CA LYS A 129 -28.99 -8.43 -4.80
C LYS A 129 -28.51 -7.26 -5.67
N ASP A 130 -27.28 -6.81 -5.48
CA ASP A 130 -26.70 -5.65 -6.16
C ASP A 130 -25.74 -6.04 -7.31
N VAL A 131 -25.51 -7.33 -7.55
CA VAL A 131 -24.60 -7.84 -8.58
C VAL A 131 -24.99 -7.31 -9.97
N ASP A 132 -26.24 -7.53 -10.40
CA ASP A 132 -26.68 -7.11 -11.74
C ASP A 132 -26.56 -5.60 -11.93
N LYS A 133 -26.85 -4.83 -10.88
CA LYS A 133 -26.72 -3.38 -10.89
C LYS A 133 -25.25 -2.94 -11.02
N MET A 134 -24.34 -3.60 -10.32
CA MET A 134 -22.90 -3.35 -10.43
C MET A 134 -22.38 -3.67 -11.83
N LEU A 135 -22.80 -4.80 -12.42
CA LEU A 135 -22.44 -5.18 -13.78
C LEU A 135 -22.96 -4.15 -14.80
N ALA A 136 -24.18 -3.64 -14.61
CA ALA A 136 -24.74 -2.60 -15.48
C ALA A 136 -23.92 -1.30 -15.40
N TYR A 137 -23.51 -0.86 -14.21
CA TYR A 137 -22.65 0.31 -14.05
C TYR A 137 -21.27 0.13 -14.69
N ALA A 138 -20.69 -1.07 -14.60
CA ALA A 138 -19.43 -1.38 -15.27
C ALA A 138 -19.58 -1.28 -16.79
N ALA A 139 -20.68 -1.81 -17.34
CA ALA A 139 -20.97 -1.75 -18.76
C ALA A 139 -21.13 -0.31 -19.29
N GLU A 140 -21.71 0.61 -18.51
CA GLU A 140 -21.80 2.05 -18.85
C GLU A 140 -20.42 2.69 -19.07
N GLU A 141 -19.39 2.25 -18.35
CA GLU A 141 -18.00 2.70 -18.50
C GLU A 141 -17.18 1.83 -19.47
N ASN A 142 -17.81 0.85 -20.15
CA ASN A 142 -17.13 -0.15 -20.99
C ASN A 142 -16.03 -0.90 -20.23
N LEU A 143 -16.30 -1.28 -18.99
CA LEU A 143 -15.47 -2.15 -18.18
C LEU A 143 -16.00 -3.58 -18.23
N GLU A 144 -15.10 -4.54 -18.41
CA GLU A 144 -15.43 -5.95 -18.22
C GLU A 144 -15.55 -6.21 -16.71
N ALA A 145 -16.63 -6.88 -16.32
CA ALA A 145 -16.90 -7.21 -14.93
C ALA A 145 -17.54 -8.60 -14.87
N VAL A 146 -16.96 -9.50 -14.05
CA VAL A 146 -17.39 -10.90 -13.98
C VAL A 146 -17.43 -11.36 -12.51
N PRO A 147 -18.55 -11.95 -12.05
CA PRO A 147 -18.60 -12.65 -10.77
C PRO A 147 -17.72 -13.89 -10.82
N VAL A 148 -16.66 -13.94 -9.99
CA VAL A 148 -15.65 -15.00 -10.02
C VAL A 148 -15.56 -15.79 -8.72
N ALA A 149 -16.15 -15.28 -7.63
CA ALA A 149 -16.09 -15.95 -6.32
C ALA A 149 -17.31 -15.64 -5.47
N VAL A 150 -17.49 -16.47 -4.44
CA VAL A 150 -18.53 -16.32 -3.42
C VAL A 150 -17.88 -16.45 -2.04
N VAL A 151 -18.32 -15.64 -1.10
CA VAL A 151 -17.95 -15.74 0.32
C VAL A 151 -18.69 -16.92 0.94
N THR A 152 -17.97 -17.75 1.70
CA THR A 152 -18.52 -18.97 2.34
C THR A 152 -18.40 -18.90 3.86
N GLU A 153 -19.26 -19.66 4.55
CA GLU A 153 -19.17 -19.80 6.03
C GLU A 153 -17.91 -20.56 6.47
N SER A 154 -17.45 -21.50 5.64
CA SER A 154 -16.25 -22.28 5.97
C SER A 154 -15.00 -21.40 5.79
N PRO A 155 -14.15 -21.23 6.83
CA PRO A 155 -12.97 -20.38 6.77
C PRO A 155 -11.83 -21.07 5.98
N ARG A 156 -12.03 -21.18 4.69
CA ARG A 156 -11.11 -21.83 3.75
C ARG A 156 -11.00 -21.02 2.46
N LEU A 157 -9.81 -20.98 1.90
CA LEU A 157 -9.56 -20.47 0.56
C LEU A 157 -9.59 -21.66 -0.41
N VAL A 158 -10.63 -21.71 -1.25
CA VAL A 158 -10.83 -22.79 -2.23
C VAL A 158 -10.79 -22.21 -3.64
N LEU A 159 -9.89 -22.72 -4.48
CA LEU A 159 -9.78 -22.38 -5.89
C LEU A 159 -10.13 -23.59 -6.76
N ASN A 160 -11.09 -23.40 -7.66
CA ASN A 160 -11.53 -24.40 -8.63
C ASN A 160 -11.08 -24.03 -10.04
N TRP A 161 -10.62 -25.01 -10.80
CA TRP A 161 -10.24 -24.87 -12.19
C TRP A 161 -10.55 -26.15 -12.98
N ARG A 162 -11.25 -26.02 -14.09
CA ARG A 162 -11.69 -27.13 -14.97
C ARG A 162 -12.39 -28.25 -14.18
N GLY A 163 -13.30 -27.85 -13.29
CA GLY A 163 -14.07 -28.80 -12.47
C GLY A 163 -13.28 -29.52 -11.39
N LYS A 164 -12.05 -29.10 -11.10
CA LYS A 164 -11.21 -29.64 -10.03
C LYS A 164 -10.85 -28.57 -9.03
N THR A 165 -10.81 -28.91 -7.76
CA THR A 165 -10.21 -28.08 -6.71
C THR A 165 -8.69 -28.18 -6.80
N ILE A 166 -8.01 -27.06 -7.06
CA ILE A 166 -6.55 -27.00 -7.17
C ILE A 166 -5.89 -26.38 -5.94
N VAL A 167 -6.65 -25.62 -5.14
CA VAL A 167 -6.23 -25.10 -3.84
C VAL A 167 -7.38 -25.28 -2.86
N ASP A 168 -7.07 -25.75 -1.67
CA ASP A 168 -7.99 -25.87 -0.54
C ASP A 168 -7.21 -25.71 0.78
N LEU A 169 -7.11 -24.47 1.26
CA LEU A 169 -6.30 -24.09 2.41
C LEU A 169 -7.20 -23.54 3.52
N SER A 170 -6.98 -23.95 4.77
CA SER A 170 -7.65 -23.34 5.91
C SER A 170 -7.15 -21.93 6.19
N ARG A 171 -8.00 -21.05 6.68
CA ARG A 171 -7.59 -19.71 7.09
C ARG A 171 -6.53 -19.75 8.19
N ALA A 172 -6.67 -20.66 9.17
CA ALA A 172 -5.68 -20.87 10.22
C ALA A 172 -4.28 -21.20 9.69
N PHE A 173 -4.19 -21.95 8.57
CA PHE A 173 -2.91 -22.20 7.93
C PHE A 173 -2.34 -20.94 7.26
N LEU A 174 -3.18 -20.17 6.56
CA LEU A 174 -2.76 -18.94 5.89
C LEU A 174 -2.29 -17.88 6.89
N ASP A 175 -2.96 -17.73 8.00
CA ASP A 175 -2.65 -16.73 9.04
C ASP A 175 -1.32 -17.02 9.76
N THR A 176 -0.89 -18.28 9.79
CA THR A 176 0.34 -18.72 10.49
C THR A 176 1.41 -19.27 9.57
N ASN A 177 1.19 -19.30 8.26
CA ASN A 177 2.02 -20.04 7.30
C ASN A 177 2.23 -21.52 7.71
N GLY A 178 1.26 -22.11 8.42
CA GLY A 178 1.29 -23.49 8.90
C GLY A 178 2.18 -23.75 10.11
N ALA A 179 2.83 -22.72 10.66
CA ALA A 179 3.74 -22.85 11.80
C ALA A 179 3.49 -21.75 12.83
N HIS A 180 3.34 -22.13 14.09
CA HIS A 180 3.39 -21.17 15.19
C HIS A 180 4.84 -20.77 15.41
N GLN A 181 5.16 -19.48 15.29
CA GLN A 181 6.53 -19.00 15.42
C GLN A 181 6.69 -18.24 16.73
N GLU A 182 7.75 -18.58 17.46
CA GLU A 182 8.18 -17.91 18.67
C GLU A 182 9.62 -17.45 18.52
N THR A 183 9.95 -16.27 19.06
CA THR A 183 11.30 -15.75 19.06
C THR A 183 11.60 -15.01 20.35
N THR A 184 12.88 -14.94 20.70
CA THR A 184 13.37 -14.10 21.79
C THR A 184 13.88 -12.80 21.21
N VAL A 185 13.53 -11.69 21.88
CA VAL A 185 13.88 -10.34 21.45
C VAL A 185 14.81 -9.71 22.49
N THR A 186 15.95 -9.17 22.04
CA THR A 186 16.87 -8.40 22.88
C THR A 186 17.00 -6.98 22.32
N VAL A 187 16.42 -6.00 23.01
CA VAL A 187 16.57 -4.59 22.67
C VAL A 187 17.89 -4.06 23.23
N GLU A 188 18.72 -3.52 22.35
CA GLU A 188 19.98 -2.90 22.76
C GLU A 188 19.78 -1.41 23.09
N VAL A 189 20.39 -0.97 24.18
CA VAL A 189 20.43 0.46 24.54
C VAL A 189 21.40 1.17 23.58
N PRO A 190 21.03 2.33 23.01
CA PRO A 190 21.91 3.06 22.11
C PRO A 190 23.19 3.48 22.82
N THR A 191 24.32 3.37 22.14
CA THR A 191 25.62 3.76 22.65
C THR A 191 25.77 5.28 22.69
N ARG A 192 26.74 5.79 23.47
CA ARG A 192 27.07 7.22 23.44
C ARG A 192 27.74 7.63 22.13
N GLU A 193 28.49 6.72 21.54
CA GLU A 193 29.11 6.95 20.24
C GLU A 193 28.04 7.08 19.14
N GLY A 194 28.16 8.09 18.31
CA GLY A 194 27.18 8.37 17.23
C GLY A 194 25.89 9.02 17.71
N ASN A 195 25.79 9.46 18.96
CA ASN A 195 24.62 10.16 19.47
C ASN A 195 24.44 11.49 18.72
N VAL A 196 23.35 11.58 17.95
CA VAL A 196 23.06 12.76 17.12
C VAL A 196 22.71 14.01 17.92
N PHE A 197 22.39 13.86 19.21
CA PHE A 197 22.10 14.99 20.11
C PHE A 197 23.34 15.57 20.77
N ASP A 198 24.50 14.93 20.65
CA ASP A 198 25.72 15.45 21.22
C ASP A 198 26.21 16.67 20.45
N LYS A 199 26.57 17.73 21.22
CA LYS A 199 27.10 18.95 20.61
C LYS A 199 28.46 18.67 19.97
N GLN A 200 28.53 18.98 18.67
CA GLN A 200 29.81 18.93 17.95
C GLN A 200 30.51 20.29 18.02
N GLU A 201 31.82 20.29 18.32
CA GLU A 201 32.63 21.49 18.18
C GLU A 201 32.82 21.80 16.70
N VAL A 202 32.42 23.02 16.29
CA VAL A 202 32.58 23.51 14.93
C VAL A 202 33.73 24.50 14.89
N LYS A 203 34.86 24.09 14.30
CA LYS A 203 36.06 24.96 14.17
C LYS A 203 35.90 26.02 13.09
N ASP A 204 35.36 25.64 11.93
CA ASP A 204 35.02 26.53 10.82
C ASP A 204 33.52 26.46 10.52
N VAL A 205 32.80 27.49 10.90
CA VAL A 205 31.33 27.59 10.73
C VAL A 205 30.97 27.64 9.24
N LYS A 206 31.76 28.35 8.42
CA LYS A 206 31.48 28.49 6.99
C LYS A 206 31.65 27.14 6.27
N GLU A 207 32.74 26.46 6.53
CA GLU A 207 32.99 25.14 5.93
C GLU A 207 31.93 24.13 6.36
N LYS A 208 31.60 24.08 7.64
CA LYS A 208 30.57 23.19 8.17
C LYS A 208 29.21 23.48 7.56
N TRP A 209 28.84 24.75 7.41
CA TRP A 209 27.58 25.15 6.80
C TRP A 209 27.51 24.74 5.33
N LEU A 210 28.52 25.03 4.54
CA LEU A 210 28.56 24.65 3.12
C LEU A 210 28.52 23.11 2.96
N SER A 211 29.24 22.39 3.80
CA SER A 211 29.20 20.92 3.82
C SER A 211 27.81 20.37 4.15
N MET A 212 27.12 20.98 5.12
CA MET A 212 25.73 20.59 5.45
C MET A 212 24.77 20.86 4.30
N LEU A 213 24.84 22.05 3.70
CA LEU A 213 23.96 22.42 2.58
C LEU A 213 24.18 21.55 1.33
N SER A 214 25.37 20.99 1.15
CA SER A 214 25.69 20.09 0.06
C SER A 214 25.43 18.60 0.35
N SER A 215 25.10 18.25 1.61
CA SER A 215 24.77 16.88 1.96
C SER A 215 23.45 16.44 1.34
N LEU A 216 23.35 15.16 0.96
CA LEU A 216 22.14 14.62 0.29
C LEU A 216 20.86 14.75 1.14
N ASN A 217 20.98 14.82 2.47
CA ASN A 217 19.82 14.98 3.34
C ASN A 217 19.32 16.42 3.46
N VAL A 218 20.13 17.40 3.07
CA VAL A 218 19.84 18.82 3.27
C VAL A 218 19.75 19.58 1.95
N CYS A 219 20.46 19.12 0.91
CA CYS A 219 20.41 19.75 -0.41
C CYS A 219 18.98 19.72 -0.99
N SER A 220 18.67 20.69 -1.86
CA SER A 220 17.36 20.76 -2.49
C SER A 220 17.02 19.49 -3.28
N GLN A 221 15.87 18.92 -3.03
CA GLN A 221 15.30 17.77 -3.75
C GLN A 221 14.43 18.21 -4.95
N LYS A 222 14.39 19.51 -5.28
CA LYS A 222 13.47 20.07 -6.27
C LYS A 222 13.56 19.35 -7.62
N GLY A 223 14.75 19.06 -8.10
CA GLY A 223 14.94 18.36 -9.37
C GLY A 223 14.33 16.95 -9.41
N LEU A 224 14.34 16.23 -8.28
CA LEU A 224 13.67 14.93 -8.16
C LEU A 224 12.15 15.08 -8.14
N VAL A 225 11.66 16.05 -7.37
CA VAL A 225 10.21 16.28 -7.23
C VAL A 225 9.59 16.72 -8.56
N GLU A 226 10.28 17.54 -9.35
CA GLU A 226 9.81 18.00 -10.66
C GLU A 226 9.71 16.88 -11.72
N MET A 227 10.28 15.70 -11.45
CA MET A 227 10.11 14.51 -12.32
C MET A 227 8.77 13.80 -12.12
N PHE A 228 7.98 14.16 -11.10
CA PHE A 228 6.73 13.52 -10.74
C PHE A 228 5.54 14.45 -10.90
N ASP A 229 4.37 13.86 -11.15
CA ASP A 229 3.10 14.56 -11.32
C ASP A 229 2.52 15.00 -9.97
N SER A 230 2.84 16.21 -9.52
CA SER A 230 2.40 16.74 -8.23
C SER A 230 0.97 17.32 -8.26
N THR A 231 0.38 17.53 -9.42
CA THR A 231 -0.93 18.16 -9.61
C THR A 231 -1.98 17.27 -10.25
N VAL A 232 -1.71 15.97 -10.34
CA VAL A 232 -2.65 14.99 -10.94
C VAL A 232 -3.99 15.03 -10.20
N GLY A 233 -5.06 15.09 -10.96
CA GLY A 233 -6.43 15.16 -10.45
C GLY A 233 -6.91 16.57 -10.08
N ALA A 234 -6.06 17.59 -10.19
CA ALA A 234 -6.39 19.01 -9.96
C ALA A 234 -7.01 19.30 -8.56
N SER A 235 -6.72 18.47 -7.58
CA SER A 235 -7.21 18.58 -6.20
C SER A 235 -6.16 19.13 -5.23
N SER A 236 -4.90 19.31 -5.68
CA SER A 236 -3.79 19.80 -4.84
C SER A 236 -4.06 21.22 -4.36
N VAL A 237 -4.00 21.41 -3.04
CA VAL A 237 -4.08 22.74 -2.41
C VAL A 237 -2.69 23.34 -2.33
N PHE A 238 -1.70 22.52 -1.95
CA PHE A 238 -0.30 22.92 -1.91
C PHE A 238 0.49 22.18 -2.98
N LEU A 239 1.29 22.92 -3.73
CA LEU A 239 2.33 22.34 -4.58
C LEU A 239 3.52 21.91 -3.70
N PRO A 240 4.37 20.98 -4.17
CA PRO A 240 5.55 20.54 -3.43
C PRO A 240 6.49 21.67 -3.02
N TYR A 241 6.54 22.73 -3.82
CA TYR A 241 7.27 23.99 -3.52
C TYR A 241 6.32 25.16 -3.59
N GLY A 242 6.26 25.91 -2.50
CA GLY A 242 5.42 27.09 -2.33
C GLY A 242 6.21 28.38 -2.27
N GLY A 243 5.51 29.46 -1.89
CA GLY A 243 6.04 30.82 -1.85
C GLY A 243 6.05 31.50 -3.23
N VAL A 244 6.32 32.81 -3.24
CA VAL A 244 6.32 33.62 -4.48
C VAL A 244 7.28 33.08 -5.54
N HIS A 245 8.43 32.52 -5.12
CA HIS A 245 9.44 31.97 -6.00
C HIS A 245 9.36 30.45 -6.18
N GLN A 246 8.36 29.79 -5.57
CA GLN A 246 8.21 28.32 -5.59
C GLN A 246 9.51 27.57 -5.21
N MET A 247 10.15 28.02 -4.13
CA MET A 247 11.41 27.47 -3.63
C MET A 247 11.31 26.94 -2.20
N THR A 248 10.18 27.14 -1.53
CA THR A 248 9.96 26.69 -0.15
C THR A 248 9.23 25.36 -0.17
N GLU A 249 9.85 24.34 0.36
CA GLU A 249 9.22 23.01 0.48
C GLU A 249 7.95 23.09 1.33
N THR A 250 6.89 22.47 0.81
CA THR A 250 5.68 22.17 1.58
C THR A 250 5.81 20.74 2.10
N GLN A 251 5.94 20.58 3.41
CA GLN A 251 6.28 19.28 4.01
C GLN A 251 5.06 18.39 4.30
N ALA A 252 3.90 18.74 3.74
CA ALA A 252 2.70 17.92 3.79
C ALA A 252 1.92 18.05 2.48
N MET A 253 1.32 16.93 2.06
CA MET A 253 0.32 16.96 1.00
C MET A 253 -1.00 17.47 1.57
N VAL A 254 -1.63 18.40 0.89
CA VAL A 254 -2.99 18.87 1.17
C VAL A 254 -3.78 18.85 -0.13
N ALA A 255 -4.85 18.07 -0.17
CA ALA A 255 -5.68 17.91 -1.36
C ALA A 255 -7.17 17.97 -1.01
N LYS A 256 -7.96 18.59 -1.87
CA LYS A 256 -9.42 18.59 -1.75
C LYS A 256 -9.98 17.21 -2.06
N LEU A 257 -11.05 16.82 -1.38
CA LEU A 257 -11.76 15.60 -1.73
C LEU A 257 -12.32 15.74 -3.15
N PRO A 258 -12.08 14.74 -4.02
CA PRO A 258 -12.57 14.76 -5.38
C PRO A 258 -14.10 14.60 -5.41
N MET A 259 -14.78 15.51 -6.09
CA MET A 259 -16.23 15.50 -6.26
C MET A 259 -16.56 15.29 -7.73
N SER A 260 -17.59 14.48 -8.03
CA SER A 260 -18.11 14.33 -9.39
C SER A 260 -18.85 15.58 -9.86
N LYS A 261 -19.48 16.30 -8.94
CA LYS A 261 -20.21 17.56 -9.20
C LYS A 261 -20.10 18.48 -7.98
N GLY A 262 -20.12 19.80 -8.23
CA GLY A 262 -20.09 20.80 -7.17
C GLY A 262 -18.69 21.15 -6.70
N LYS A 263 -18.61 21.84 -5.54
CA LYS A 263 -17.37 22.24 -4.87
C LYS A 263 -17.28 21.58 -3.51
N CYS A 264 -16.08 21.21 -3.11
CA CYS A 264 -15.80 20.70 -1.79
C CYS A 264 -14.61 21.46 -1.20
N ASP A 265 -14.77 21.96 0.01
CA ASP A 265 -13.69 22.63 0.74
C ASP A 265 -13.07 21.73 1.83
N THR A 266 -13.58 20.51 1.98
CA THR A 266 -12.95 19.50 2.83
C THR A 266 -11.67 19.01 2.16
N VAL A 267 -10.61 18.93 2.95
CA VAL A 267 -9.30 18.48 2.50
C VAL A 267 -8.88 17.21 3.23
N THR A 268 -8.06 16.41 2.59
CA THR A 268 -7.23 15.39 3.20
C THR A 268 -5.81 15.89 3.29
N MET A 269 -5.09 15.49 4.35
CA MET A 269 -3.71 15.84 4.58
C MET A 269 -2.89 14.58 4.81
N MET A 270 -1.67 14.57 4.30
CA MET A 270 -0.71 13.49 4.52
C MET A 270 0.69 14.07 4.68
N SER A 271 1.42 13.55 5.65
CA SER A 271 2.83 13.87 5.85
C SER A 271 3.60 12.60 6.22
N TYR A 272 4.90 12.70 6.23
CA TYR A 272 5.76 11.63 6.73
C TYR A 272 6.83 12.19 7.66
N GLY A 273 7.37 11.32 8.52
CA GLY A 273 8.52 11.60 9.36
C GLY A 273 9.53 10.48 9.25
N TYR A 274 10.79 10.82 9.06
CA TYR A 274 11.89 9.86 9.03
C TYR A 274 13.24 10.56 9.09
N ASP A 275 14.10 10.12 9.99
CA ASP A 275 15.52 10.51 10.07
C ASP A 275 16.40 9.25 10.02
N PRO A 276 17.16 9.04 8.92
CA PRO A 276 17.97 7.83 8.76
C PRO A 276 19.14 7.74 9.74
N TYR A 277 19.71 8.85 10.20
CA TYR A 277 20.82 8.86 11.14
C TYR A 277 20.33 8.56 12.54
N LEU A 278 19.26 9.21 12.97
CA LEU A 278 18.64 8.95 14.26
C LEU A 278 18.14 7.50 14.33
N SER A 279 17.50 7.01 13.29
CA SER A 279 16.99 5.63 13.21
C SER A 279 18.11 4.60 13.21
N SER A 280 19.25 4.90 12.59
CA SER A 280 20.43 4.01 12.58
C SER A 280 21.13 3.96 13.94
N TRP A 281 21.18 5.07 14.65
CA TRP A 281 21.76 5.14 15.98
C TRP A 281 20.85 4.49 17.03
N SER A 282 19.56 4.82 16.98
CA SER A 282 18.55 4.30 17.92
C SER A 282 17.20 4.16 17.22
N PRO A 283 16.78 2.94 16.86
CA PRO A 283 15.46 2.70 16.25
C PRO A 283 14.30 3.22 17.11
N TYR A 284 14.41 3.14 18.43
CA TYR A 284 13.41 3.69 19.37
C TYR A 284 13.24 5.20 19.18
N HIS A 285 14.35 5.96 19.26
CA HIS A 285 14.30 7.41 19.09
C HIS A 285 13.94 7.80 17.65
N GLY A 286 14.45 7.06 16.66
CA GLY A 286 14.10 7.26 15.25
C GLY A 286 12.61 7.18 15.02
N ALA A 287 11.94 6.16 15.51
CA ALA A 287 10.50 5.99 15.38
C ALA A 287 9.70 7.02 16.21
N THR A 288 10.16 7.34 17.43
CA THR A 288 9.56 8.39 18.27
C THR A 288 9.55 9.74 17.53
N TYR A 289 10.70 10.12 16.99
CA TYR A 289 10.82 11.40 16.25
C TYR A 289 10.13 11.38 14.89
N ALA A 290 10.03 10.22 14.24
CA ALA A 290 9.25 10.07 13.01
C ALA A 290 7.76 10.38 13.24
N VAL A 291 7.21 9.85 14.34
CA VAL A 291 5.83 10.19 14.75
C VAL A 291 5.69 11.68 15.05
N LEU A 292 6.60 12.23 15.86
CA LEU A 292 6.58 13.66 16.22
C LEU A 292 6.67 14.56 14.99
N ASP A 293 7.60 14.28 14.08
CA ASP A 293 7.82 15.06 12.85
C ASP A 293 6.59 15.03 11.94
N SER A 294 6.00 13.86 11.72
CA SER A 294 4.79 13.73 10.89
C SER A 294 3.60 14.48 11.49
N VAL A 295 3.41 14.40 12.82
CA VAL A 295 2.36 15.15 13.53
C VAL A 295 2.59 16.67 13.42
N ALA A 296 3.82 17.12 13.66
CA ALA A 296 4.17 18.53 13.58
C ALA A 296 3.89 19.13 12.18
N LYS A 297 4.20 18.38 11.13
CA LYS A 297 3.93 18.78 9.74
C LYS A 297 2.43 18.93 9.45
N ILE A 298 1.58 18.02 9.94
CA ILE A 298 0.12 18.15 9.81
C ILE A 298 -0.40 19.36 10.54
N VAL A 299 0.05 19.58 11.80
CA VAL A 299 -0.36 20.75 12.59
C VAL A 299 0.10 22.06 11.96
N ALA A 300 1.33 22.12 11.44
CA ALA A 300 1.87 23.30 10.74
C ALA A 300 1.05 23.66 9.49
N ASN A 301 0.38 22.70 8.88
CA ASN A 301 -0.52 22.92 7.74
C ASN A 301 -2.00 23.10 8.14
N GLY A 302 -2.29 23.26 9.43
CA GLY A 302 -3.63 23.56 9.95
C GLY A 302 -4.49 22.34 10.26
N GLY A 303 -3.91 21.15 10.29
CA GLY A 303 -4.60 19.91 10.63
C GLY A 303 -4.78 19.73 12.15
N ASP A 304 -5.86 19.05 12.51
CA ASP A 304 -6.14 18.67 13.90
C ASP A 304 -5.45 17.35 14.21
N PHE A 305 -4.46 17.38 15.11
CA PHE A 305 -3.68 16.19 15.43
C PHE A 305 -4.51 15.05 16.07
N HIS A 306 -5.59 15.36 16.75
CA HIS A 306 -6.48 14.34 17.31
C HIS A 306 -7.18 13.46 16.27
N LYS A 307 -7.18 13.91 15.00
CA LYS A 307 -7.80 13.19 13.88
C LYS A 307 -6.80 12.40 13.04
N ILE A 308 -5.52 12.45 13.39
CA ILE A 308 -4.47 11.74 12.66
C ILE A 308 -4.65 10.22 12.81
N ARG A 309 -4.33 9.50 11.75
CA ARG A 309 -4.14 8.05 11.73
C ARG A 309 -2.78 7.78 11.11
N PHE A 310 -2.08 6.81 11.67
CA PHE A 310 -0.73 6.45 11.22
C PHE A 310 -0.76 5.21 10.35
N THR A 311 0.12 5.22 9.35
CA THR A 311 0.57 4.04 8.63
C THR A 311 2.08 4.00 8.79
N PHE A 312 2.62 2.86 9.17
CA PHE A 312 4.05 2.65 9.35
C PHE A 312 4.59 1.79 8.22
N GLN A 313 5.69 2.24 7.63
CA GLN A 313 6.49 1.44 6.72
C GLN A 313 7.81 1.14 7.42
N GLU A 314 8.10 -0.13 7.62
CA GLU A 314 9.32 -0.58 8.29
C GLU A 314 10.23 -1.30 7.30
N TYR A 315 11.53 -1.01 7.37
CA TYR A 315 12.55 -1.71 6.61
C TYR A 315 13.76 -1.98 7.49
N PHE A 316 14.05 -3.24 7.71
CA PHE A 316 15.18 -3.69 8.53
C PHE A 316 16.03 -4.71 7.77
N LYS A 317 17.25 -4.95 8.27
CA LYS A 317 18.11 -6.02 7.75
C LYS A 317 17.41 -7.36 7.91
N ARG A 318 17.72 -8.30 7.02
CA ARG A 318 17.14 -9.66 7.05
C ARG A 318 17.20 -10.25 8.46
N MET A 319 16.07 -10.75 8.93
CA MET A 319 15.95 -11.43 10.23
C MET A 319 16.72 -12.74 10.23
N THR A 320 17.30 -13.07 11.37
CA THR A 320 18.03 -14.30 11.65
C THR A 320 17.56 -14.87 12.99
N GLU A 321 18.20 -15.91 13.49
CA GLU A 321 17.93 -16.44 14.84
C GLU A 321 18.52 -15.57 15.96
N ASP A 322 19.31 -14.54 15.63
CA ASP A 322 19.90 -13.64 16.61
C ASP A 322 18.82 -12.75 17.27
N PRO A 323 18.60 -12.84 18.59
CA PRO A 323 17.62 -12.05 19.33
C PRO A 323 17.80 -10.52 19.17
N LYS A 324 19.02 -10.06 18.94
CA LYS A 324 19.31 -8.63 18.74
C LYS A 324 18.79 -8.13 17.40
N ARG A 325 18.79 -8.98 16.38
CA ARG A 325 18.20 -8.64 15.08
C ARG A 325 16.71 -8.36 15.20
N TRP A 326 15.98 -9.16 15.98
CA TRP A 326 14.57 -8.94 16.30
C TRP A 326 14.37 -7.74 17.22
N GLY A 327 15.38 -7.42 18.05
CA GLY A 327 15.39 -6.23 18.91
C GLY A 327 15.30 -4.92 18.15
N THR A 328 15.84 -4.83 16.93
CA THR A 328 15.86 -3.61 16.13
C THR A 328 14.45 -3.16 15.70
N PRO A 329 13.64 -3.96 14.97
CA PRO A 329 12.26 -3.60 14.65
C PRO A 329 11.38 -3.46 15.89
N PHE A 330 11.56 -4.31 16.88
CA PHE A 330 10.79 -4.21 18.13
C PHE A 330 11.07 -2.91 18.88
N SER A 331 12.32 -2.44 18.90
CA SER A 331 12.69 -1.14 19.47
C SER A 331 12.00 0.02 18.74
N ALA A 332 11.89 -0.03 17.41
CA ALA A 332 11.17 0.97 16.63
C ALA A 332 9.66 0.95 16.94
N LEU A 333 9.05 -0.22 17.02
CA LEU A 333 7.65 -0.37 17.43
C LEU A 333 7.39 0.25 18.81
N LEU A 334 8.26 -0.01 19.79
CA LEU A 334 8.16 0.59 21.13
C LEU A 334 8.25 2.12 21.08
N GLY A 335 9.15 2.67 20.26
CA GLY A 335 9.29 4.11 20.06
C GLY A 335 8.04 4.74 19.47
N ALA A 336 7.52 4.17 18.40
CA ALA A 336 6.28 4.61 17.75
C ALA A 336 5.08 4.52 18.69
N TYR A 337 4.95 3.40 19.42
CA TYR A 337 3.88 3.19 20.40
C TYR A 337 3.95 4.21 21.53
N SER A 338 5.14 4.42 22.11
CA SER A 338 5.33 5.41 23.18
C SER A 338 4.96 6.82 22.74
N ALA A 339 5.31 7.20 21.51
CA ALA A 339 4.97 8.51 20.96
C ALA A 339 3.46 8.66 20.77
N GLN A 340 2.78 7.65 20.24
CA GLN A 340 1.32 7.66 20.06
C GLN A 340 0.60 7.78 21.41
N LEU A 341 1.01 7.02 22.43
CA LEU A 341 0.47 7.16 23.77
C LEU A 341 0.67 8.58 24.34
N GLY A 342 1.85 9.17 24.10
CA GLY A 342 2.15 10.54 24.52
C GLY A 342 1.24 11.60 23.88
N PHE A 343 0.80 11.38 22.66
CA PHE A 343 -0.17 12.24 21.95
C PHE A 343 -1.63 11.90 22.26
N GLY A 344 -1.92 10.73 22.81
CA GLY A 344 -3.28 10.23 22.97
C GLY A 344 -3.92 9.77 21.66
N LEU A 345 -3.14 9.21 20.77
CA LEU A 345 -3.52 8.75 19.43
C LEU A 345 -3.50 7.23 19.32
#